data_0310d836704580c8b36fe4dbbd5f7dc3
#
_entry.id   0310d836704580c8b36fe4dbbd5f7dc3
#
_cell.length_a   1.000
_cell.length_b   1.000
_cell.length_c   1.000
_cell.angle_alpha   90.00
_cell.angle_beta   90.00
_cell.angle_gamma   90.00
#
_symmetry.space_group_name_H-M   'P 1'
#
loop_
_entity.id
_entity.type
_entity.pdbx_description
1 polymer ?
#
loop_
_entity_poly.entity_id
_entity_poly.type
_entity_poly.pdbx_seq_one_letter_code
_entity_poly.pdbx_strand_id
1 'polypeptide(L)'
;MKRREALKMLGVGAAAMAMPRGSAAMTTPKKRPNVLFLFTDDQREDTVAALGNPQIITPNLDGLVKEGFAFTNAYCMGGNSAAVCLPSRKMLLRGRSWFSVDSVPPDGPCFPATMNAAGYVTYHHGKRGNTDKWAHGFFSHSHYLDDRADRTSGYPGKPVADDAVAFLQEHKKSGGGKPFFMYLAFGNPHDPRVAAKEYLDLYDPEKIPLPPNFLPFHPFDNGEMTIRDEKLAPWPRTPEVIRKHLHDYYAVVTGMDAQIGRILAALKEIGEYENTLLLFSSDQGIALGGHGLMGKQNLYEDCMGVPLVFAGPGIPNGKSSAAFAYAFDVYPTVCDLVGAPIPDGLEGRSLAGVLRGEAEGVRDTVFLAYMDFQRAVRRGRWKLLRYPEVNVTQLFDLEADPFETENLADDPAQADRVKELMGALAEEQRAFGDKAPLTVQNPKPADVDLAFFRKP
;
A
#
# COMPACT_ATOMS: atom_id res chain seq x y z
N MET A 1 -71.65 10.06 -31.91
CA MET A 1 -72.32 8.74 -31.79
C MET A 1 -71.25 7.75 -31.24
N LYS A 2 -71.38 7.40 -29.97
CA LYS A 2 -71.76 6.08 -29.42
C LYS A 2 -70.83 4.98 -29.95
N ARG A 3 -70.07 4.28 -29.15
CA ARG A 3 -70.31 3.38 -28.00
C ARG A 3 -68.95 3.06 -27.36
N ARG A 4 -68.71 3.17 -26.16
CA ARG A 4 -68.97 2.40 -24.90
C ARG A 4 -69.20 0.88 -25.11
N GLU A 5 -68.32 0.17 -24.45
CA GLU A 5 -68.47 -0.98 -23.56
C GLU A 5 -67.61 -2.17 -23.96
N ALA A 6 -66.78 -2.49 -23.10
CA ALA A 6 -66.62 -3.66 -22.22
C ALA A 6 -65.79 -4.79 -22.81
N LEU A 7 -64.74 -5.09 -22.18
CA LEU A 7 -64.44 -6.47 -21.78
C LEU A 7 -63.48 -6.46 -20.56
N LYS A 8 -63.99 -7.04 -19.54
CA LYS A 8 -63.33 -7.39 -18.30
C LYS A 8 -62.46 -8.64 -18.49
N MET A 9 -61.45 -8.76 -17.62
CA MET A 9 -60.75 -9.96 -17.20
C MET A 9 -59.64 -10.48 -18.12
N LEU A 10 -58.42 -10.30 -17.66
CA LEU A 10 -57.59 -11.37 -17.11
C LEU A 10 -56.38 -10.74 -16.44
N GLY A 11 -56.44 -10.70 -15.14
CA GLY A 11 -55.28 -10.37 -14.30
C GLY A 11 -54.31 -11.54 -14.31
N VAL A 12 -53.09 -11.28 -14.79
CA VAL A 12 -51.93 -12.08 -14.43
C VAL A 12 -51.05 -11.19 -13.58
N GLY A 13 -51.14 -11.40 -12.29
CA GLY A 13 -50.28 -10.76 -11.31
C GLY A 13 -48.85 -11.27 -11.52
N ALA A 14 -47.99 -10.39 -12.00
CA ALA A 14 -46.54 -10.55 -11.83
C ALA A 14 -46.24 -10.31 -10.37
N ALA A 15 -46.24 -11.35 -9.56
CA ALA A 15 -45.64 -11.34 -8.25
C ALA A 15 -44.13 -11.16 -8.45
N ALA A 16 -43.66 -9.92 -8.30
CA ALA A 16 -42.27 -9.68 -8.09
C ALA A 16 -41.87 -10.40 -6.79
N MET A 17 -41.24 -11.56 -6.90
CA MET A 17 -40.53 -12.18 -5.81
C MET A 17 -39.37 -11.25 -5.46
N ALA A 18 -39.59 -10.42 -4.45
CA ALA A 18 -38.52 -9.78 -3.71
C ALA A 18 -37.73 -10.93 -3.08
N MET A 19 -36.61 -11.31 -3.72
CA MET A 19 -35.61 -12.12 -3.04
C MET A 19 -35.15 -11.30 -1.81
N PRO A 20 -35.22 -11.85 -0.60
CA PRO A 20 -34.61 -11.20 0.53
C PRO A 20 -33.13 -11.11 0.20
N ARG A 21 -32.61 -9.90 0.08
CA ARG A 21 -31.18 -9.64 0.21
C ARG A 21 -30.82 -10.13 1.59
N GLY A 22 -30.32 -11.36 1.67
CA GLY A 22 -29.72 -11.89 2.88
C GLY A 22 -28.56 -10.98 3.25
N SER A 23 -28.83 -10.02 4.11
CA SER A 23 -27.80 -9.41 4.94
C SER A 23 -27.18 -10.61 5.66
N ALA A 24 -25.97 -11.00 5.27
CA ALA A 24 -25.17 -11.91 6.05
C ALA A 24 -24.98 -11.20 7.39
N ALA A 25 -25.78 -11.55 8.37
CA ALA A 25 -25.65 -11.04 9.73
C ALA A 25 -24.23 -11.40 10.16
N MET A 26 -23.37 -10.39 10.32
CA MET A 26 -22.05 -10.55 10.92
C MET A 26 -22.28 -11.16 12.31
N THR A 27 -21.94 -12.45 12.44
CA THR A 27 -21.93 -13.11 13.73
C THR A 27 -20.85 -12.41 14.56
N THR A 28 -21.27 -11.68 15.59
CA THR A 28 -20.34 -11.07 16.55
C THR A 28 -19.41 -12.16 17.05
N PRO A 29 -18.09 -12.09 16.89
CA PRO A 29 -17.20 -13.15 17.32
C PRO A 29 -17.33 -13.31 18.84
N LYS A 30 -17.57 -14.53 19.32
CA LYS A 30 -17.65 -14.87 20.77
C LYS A 30 -16.34 -14.56 21.50
N LYS A 31 -15.22 -14.41 20.79
CA LYS A 31 -13.87 -14.08 21.26
C LYS A 31 -13.34 -12.97 20.38
N ARG A 32 -12.68 -11.97 20.95
CA ARG A 32 -12.00 -10.93 20.14
C ARG A 32 -11.00 -11.61 19.20
N PRO A 33 -11.01 -11.27 17.91
CA PRO A 33 -10.08 -11.88 16.97
C PRO A 33 -8.64 -11.47 17.27
N ASN A 34 -7.70 -12.35 17.00
CA ASN A 34 -6.30 -11.98 16.88
C ASN A 34 -6.11 -11.06 15.65
N VAL A 35 -5.01 -10.37 15.60
CA VAL A 35 -4.64 -9.53 14.45
C VAL A 35 -3.22 -9.91 14.01
N LEU A 36 -3.07 -10.30 12.74
CA LEU A 36 -1.78 -10.52 12.11
C LEU A 36 -1.62 -9.55 10.95
N PHE A 37 -0.71 -8.60 11.10
CA PHE A 37 -0.41 -7.61 10.07
C PHE A 37 0.95 -7.90 9.43
N LEU A 38 0.92 -8.36 8.20
CA LEU A 38 2.07 -8.62 7.33
C LEU A 38 2.36 -7.33 6.55
N PHE A 39 3.53 -6.73 6.78
CA PHE A 39 3.90 -5.44 6.22
C PHE A 39 5.28 -5.48 5.58
N THR A 40 5.38 -5.15 4.30
CA THR A 40 6.58 -5.30 3.49
C THR A 40 7.28 -3.96 3.24
N ASP A 41 8.45 -3.98 2.61
CA ASP A 41 9.33 -2.82 2.35
C ASP A 41 9.62 -2.71 0.86
N ASP A 42 9.18 -1.65 0.20
CA ASP A 42 9.30 -1.43 -1.26
C ASP A 42 8.51 -2.46 -2.11
N GLN A 43 7.35 -2.93 -1.65
CA GLN A 43 6.54 -3.84 -2.44
C GLN A 43 5.45 -3.10 -3.22
N ARG A 44 5.55 -3.16 -4.55
CA ARG A 44 4.58 -2.59 -5.49
C ARG A 44 3.21 -3.26 -5.34
N GLU A 45 2.15 -2.51 -5.60
CA GLU A 45 0.77 -3.02 -5.60
C GLU A 45 0.57 -4.16 -6.61
N ASP A 46 1.24 -4.08 -7.77
CA ASP A 46 1.15 -5.05 -8.85
C ASP A 46 2.03 -6.32 -8.65
N THR A 47 2.53 -6.57 -7.45
CA THR A 47 3.39 -7.72 -7.17
C THR A 47 2.74 -8.79 -6.29
N VAL A 48 1.44 -8.96 -6.48
CA VAL A 48 0.63 -10.10 -6.03
C VAL A 48 -0.15 -10.60 -7.25
N ALA A 49 -0.01 -11.88 -7.62
CA ALA A 49 -0.59 -12.40 -8.86
C ALA A 49 -2.10 -12.23 -8.92
N ALA A 50 -2.79 -12.46 -7.81
CA ALA A 50 -4.23 -12.29 -7.70
C ALA A 50 -4.72 -10.82 -7.80
N LEU A 51 -3.81 -9.83 -7.72
CA LEU A 51 -4.10 -8.41 -7.94
C LEU A 51 -3.85 -7.95 -9.39
N GLY A 52 -3.53 -8.88 -10.29
CA GLY A 52 -3.50 -8.61 -11.74
C GLY A 52 -2.16 -8.80 -12.44
N ASN A 53 -1.11 -9.27 -11.75
CA ASN A 53 0.19 -9.54 -12.38
C ASN A 53 0.41 -11.05 -12.59
N PRO A 54 0.18 -11.58 -13.81
CA PRO A 54 0.34 -13.01 -14.07
C PRO A 54 1.81 -13.46 -14.13
N GLN A 55 2.78 -12.56 -14.03
CA GLN A 55 4.21 -12.87 -14.15
C GLN A 55 4.81 -13.29 -12.80
N ILE A 56 4.18 -12.90 -11.68
CA ILE A 56 4.74 -13.18 -10.35
C ILE A 56 4.09 -14.40 -9.71
N ILE A 57 4.84 -15.11 -8.85
CA ILE A 57 4.38 -16.34 -8.17
C ILE A 57 4.23 -16.04 -6.68
N THR A 58 2.99 -15.88 -6.22
CA THR A 58 2.66 -15.48 -4.83
C THR A 58 1.48 -16.29 -4.26
N PRO A 59 1.56 -17.63 -4.23
CA PRO A 59 0.40 -18.48 -3.91
C PRO A 59 -0.21 -18.22 -2.52
N ASN A 60 0.58 -17.81 -1.53
CA ASN A 60 0.09 -17.54 -0.18
C ASN A 60 -0.62 -16.18 -0.10
N LEU A 61 -0.06 -15.13 -0.71
CA LEU A 61 -0.71 -13.83 -0.84
C LEU A 61 -1.95 -13.91 -1.75
N ASP A 62 -1.91 -14.71 -2.82
CA ASP A 62 -3.08 -14.97 -3.67
C ASP A 62 -4.21 -15.65 -2.87
N GLY A 63 -3.85 -16.53 -1.94
CA GLY A 63 -4.79 -17.13 -0.98
C GLY A 63 -5.47 -16.06 -0.13
N LEU A 64 -4.70 -15.12 0.43
CA LEU A 64 -5.25 -14.01 1.23
C LEU A 64 -6.19 -13.12 0.41
N VAL A 65 -5.86 -12.82 -0.85
CA VAL A 65 -6.74 -12.04 -1.74
C VAL A 65 -8.05 -12.78 -2.02
N LYS A 66 -7.99 -14.10 -2.27
CA LYS A 66 -9.17 -14.94 -2.53
C LYS A 66 -10.07 -15.09 -1.31
N GLU A 67 -9.48 -15.21 -0.12
CA GLU A 67 -10.18 -15.36 1.16
C GLU A 67 -10.55 -14.00 1.78
N GLY A 68 -10.20 -12.88 1.15
CA GLY A 68 -10.30 -11.55 1.72
C GLY A 68 -10.97 -10.51 0.84
N PHE A 69 -10.69 -9.27 1.20
CA PHE A 69 -11.15 -8.05 0.55
C PHE A 69 -9.94 -7.17 0.21
N ALA A 70 -9.77 -6.82 -1.06
CA ALA A 70 -8.68 -6.00 -1.55
C ALA A 70 -9.14 -4.56 -1.86
N PHE A 71 -8.35 -3.56 -1.44
CA PHE A 71 -8.49 -2.19 -1.92
C PHE A 71 -7.53 -1.99 -3.10
N THR A 72 -8.06 -1.65 -4.27
CA THR A 72 -7.28 -1.49 -5.50
C THR A 72 -6.71 -0.09 -5.69
N ASN A 73 -7.06 0.86 -4.82
CA ASN A 73 -6.56 2.23 -4.81
C ASN A 73 -6.07 2.60 -3.40
N ALA A 74 -5.08 1.87 -2.90
CA ALA A 74 -4.45 2.15 -1.62
C ALA A 74 -3.07 2.78 -1.82
N TYR A 75 -2.74 3.77 -0.97
CA TYR A 75 -1.58 4.63 -1.17
C TYR A 75 -0.71 4.78 0.08
N CYS A 76 0.60 4.85 -0.17
CA CYS A 76 1.50 5.62 0.67
C CYS A 76 1.33 7.12 0.34
N MET A 77 1.30 7.99 1.33
CA MET A 77 1.19 9.45 1.08
C MET A 77 2.48 10.07 0.53
N GLY A 78 3.59 9.34 0.53
CA GLY A 78 4.93 9.85 0.26
C GLY A 78 5.70 10.16 1.55
N GLY A 79 6.46 11.25 1.60
CA GLY A 79 7.23 11.56 2.81
C GLY A 79 8.14 12.76 2.72
N ASN A 80 8.72 13.13 3.86
CA ASN A 80 9.65 14.24 4.04
C ASN A 80 11.10 13.77 4.21
N SER A 81 11.43 12.58 3.76
CA SER A 81 12.76 11.97 3.85
C SER A 81 13.07 11.18 2.60
N ALA A 82 14.33 11.18 2.20
CA ALA A 82 14.86 10.32 1.14
C ALA A 82 14.56 8.82 1.39
N ALA A 83 14.56 8.40 2.65
CA ALA A 83 14.11 7.07 3.07
C ALA A 83 12.60 7.10 3.34
N VAL A 84 11.78 7.04 2.28
CA VAL A 84 10.30 7.12 2.35
C VAL A 84 9.71 6.09 3.32
N CYS A 85 10.36 4.95 3.52
CA CYS A 85 9.94 3.92 4.48
C CYS A 85 9.75 4.47 5.91
N LEU A 86 10.61 5.38 6.36
CA LEU A 86 10.54 5.93 7.73
C LEU A 86 9.25 6.75 7.95
N PRO A 87 8.96 7.80 7.15
CA PRO A 87 7.72 8.55 7.28
C PRO A 87 6.48 7.67 7.05
N SER A 88 6.50 6.74 6.10
CA SER A 88 5.38 5.83 5.85
C SER A 88 5.03 5.00 7.09
N ARG A 89 6.02 4.33 7.70
CA ARG A 89 5.82 3.52 8.91
C ARG A 89 5.41 4.37 10.11
N LYS A 90 5.92 5.60 10.18
CA LYS A 90 5.54 6.56 11.22
C LYS A 90 4.08 6.99 11.06
N MET A 91 3.64 7.32 9.84
CA MET A 91 2.24 7.61 9.52
C MET A 91 1.33 6.44 9.90
N LEU A 92 1.68 5.22 9.50
CA LEU A 92 0.93 4.01 9.84
C LEU A 92 0.74 3.83 11.34
N LEU A 93 1.83 3.92 12.12
CA LEU A 93 1.78 3.66 13.56
C LEU A 93 1.11 4.77 14.35
N ARG A 94 1.06 6.01 13.83
CA ARG A 94 0.39 7.15 14.44
C ARG A 94 -1.00 7.45 13.86
N GLY A 95 -1.36 6.86 12.71
CA GLY A 95 -2.62 7.13 12.02
C GLY A 95 -2.75 8.57 11.52
N ARG A 96 -1.62 9.21 11.17
CA ARG A 96 -1.55 10.62 10.75
C ARG A 96 -0.62 10.80 9.55
N SER A 97 -0.86 11.87 8.79
CA SER A 97 0.02 12.28 7.69
C SER A 97 1.40 12.71 8.21
N TRP A 98 2.40 12.67 7.33
CA TRP A 98 3.74 13.14 7.69
C TRP A 98 3.81 14.65 7.97
N PHE A 99 2.77 15.42 7.59
CA PHE A 99 2.66 16.85 7.91
C PHE A 99 2.35 17.11 9.39
N SER A 100 1.67 16.19 10.05
CA SER A 100 1.21 16.35 11.43
C SER A 100 1.78 15.32 12.41
N VAL A 101 2.36 14.23 11.91
CA VAL A 101 2.80 13.09 12.74
C VAL A 101 3.81 13.47 13.83
N ASP A 102 4.69 14.45 13.56
CA ASP A 102 5.68 14.95 14.53
C ASP A 102 5.10 15.86 15.60
N SER A 103 3.85 16.32 15.44
CA SER A 103 3.14 17.09 16.48
C SER A 103 2.56 16.20 17.60
N VAL A 104 2.54 14.88 17.40
CA VAL A 104 2.06 13.93 18.42
C VAL A 104 3.15 13.74 19.48
N PRO A 105 2.84 13.99 20.77
CA PRO A 105 3.84 13.78 21.83
C PRO A 105 4.29 12.30 21.90
N PRO A 106 5.48 12.03 22.45
CA PRO A 106 6.02 10.65 22.52
C PRO A 106 5.07 9.64 23.19
N ASP A 107 4.33 10.06 24.20
CA ASP A 107 3.32 9.28 24.94
C ASP A 107 1.92 9.34 24.34
N GLY A 108 1.75 10.06 23.23
CA GLY A 108 0.48 10.19 22.53
C GLY A 108 0.02 8.90 21.86
N PRO A 109 -1.20 8.90 21.27
CA PRO A 109 -1.77 7.71 20.65
C PRO A 109 -0.88 7.07 19.60
N CYS A 110 -0.77 5.76 19.66
CA CYS A 110 -0.14 4.95 18.60
C CYS A 110 -0.76 3.56 18.54
N PHE A 111 -0.65 2.93 17.40
CA PHE A 111 -1.31 1.66 17.13
C PHE A 111 -1.00 0.58 18.19
N PRO A 112 0.28 0.24 18.51
CA PRO A 112 0.55 -0.76 19.53
C PRO A 112 0.04 -0.38 20.93
N ALA A 113 0.14 0.90 21.34
CA ALA A 113 -0.36 1.33 22.62
C ALA A 113 -1.89 1.16 22.73
N THR A 114 -2.64 1.52 21.68
CA THR A 114 -4.08 1.32 21.61
C THR A 114 -4.45 -0.16 21.67
N MET A 115 -3.73 -1.03 20.98
CA MET A 115 -3.98 -2.47 21.03
C MET A 115 -3.66 -3.05 22.41
N ASN A 116 -2.58 -2.59 23.08
CA ASN A 116 -2.30 -2.95 24.48
C ASN A 116 -3.45 -2.54 25.41
N ALA A 117 -3.92 -1.30 25.30
CA ALA A 117 -5.05 -0.78 26.09
C ALA A 117 -6.34 -1.57 25.83
N ALA A 118 -6.53 -2.08 24.61
CA ALA A 118 -7.63 -2.97 24.25
C ALA A 118 -7.43 -4.42 24.75
N GLY A 119 -6.34 -4.74 25.45
CA GLY A 119 -6.08 -6.04 26.07
C GLY A 119 -5.36 -7.07 25.19
N TYR A 120 -4.77 -6.63 24.08
CA TYR A 120 -3.95 -7.49 23.21
C TYR A 120 -2.54 -7.69 23.76
N VAL A 121 -1.94 -8.83 23.49
CA VAL A 121 -0.49 -9.02 23.56
C VAL A 121 0.09 -8.51 22.24
N THR A 122 0.88 -7.45 22.29
CA THR A 122 1.44 -6.83 21.08
C THR A 122 2.84 -7.36 20.79
N TYR A 123 3.05 -7.79 19.55
CA TYR A 123 4.29 -8.39 19.08
C TYR A 123 4.77 -7.65 17.82
N HIS A 124 6.06 -7.33 17.80
CA HIS A 124 6.71 -6.73 16.62
C HIS A 124 8.00 -7.48 16.30
N HIS A 125 8.18 -7.82 15.04
CA HIS A 125 9.47 -8.19 14.49
C HIS A 125 9.66 -7.51 13.14
N GLY A 126 10.80 -6.87 12.95
CA GLY A 126 11.10 -6.24 11.67
C GLY A 126 12.27 -5.28 11.68
N LYS A 127 12.34 -4.51 10.62
CA LYS A 127 13.39 -3.56 10.30
C LYS A 127 13.57 -2.50 11.39
N ARG A 128 14.77 -2.46 11.98
CA ARG A 128 15.09 -1.56 13.09
C ARG A 128 15.19 -0.10 12.66
N GLY A 129 15.81 0.15 11.50
CA GLY A 129 16.19 1.50 11.09
C GLY A 129 15.01 2.41 10.71
N ASN A 130 13.92 1.82 10.26
CA ASN A 130 12.75 2.54 9.73
C ASN A 130 11.50 2.41 10.62
N THR A 131 11.63 1.87 11.80
CA THR A 131 10.56 1.91 12.80
C THR A 131 10.93 2.97 13.82
N ASP A 132 10.03 3.91 14.05
CA ASP A 132 10.29 5.00 14.98
C ASP A 132 10.61 4.46 16.38
N LYS A 133 11.73 4.90 16.96
CA LYS A 133 12.27 4.35 18.21
C LYS A 133 11.26 4.38 19.36
N TRP A 134 10.37 5.37 19.39
CA TRP A 134 9.36 5.46 20.43
C TRP A 134 8.29 4.36 20.31
N ALA A 135 7.91 3.93 19.09
CA ALA A 135 6.91 2.88 18.89
C ALA A 135 7.35 1.53 19.45
N HIS A 136 8.65 1.29 19.49
CA HIS A 136 9.21 0.05 20.00
C HIS A 136 8.91 -0.20 21.48
N GLY A 137 8.89 0.87 22.29
CA GLY A 137 8.59 0.77 23.72
C GLY A 137 7.15 0.41 24.02
N PHE A 138 6.26 0.46 23.04
CA PHE A 138 4.84 0.13 23.23
C PHE A 138 4.48 -1.30 22.85
N PHE A 139 5.36 -2.06 22.17
CA PHE A 139 5.11 -3.48 21.95
C PHE A 139 5.50 -4.30 23.18
N SER A 140 4.64 -5.26 23.57
CA SER A 140 4.93 -6.18 24.67
C SER A 140 6.14 -7.07 24.36
N HIS A 141 6.33 -7.39 23.09
CA HIS A 141 7.45 -8.13 22.55
C HIS A 141 7.97 -7.44 21.31
N SER A 142 9.28 -7.15 21.26
CA SER A 142 9.94 -6.50 20.11
C SER A 142 11.22 -7.23 19.75
N HIS A 143 11.33 -7.63 18.49
CA HIS A 143 12.53 -8.18 17.90
C HIS A 143 12.96 -7.32 16.71
N TYR A 144 14.25 -7.29 16.46
CA TYR A 144 14.80 -6.47 15.38
C TYR A 144 15.63 -7.31 14.44
N LEU A 145 15.37 -7.13 13.14
CA LEU A 145 16.17 -7.68 12.08
C LEU A 145 17.55 -7.02 12.03
N ASP A 146 18.57 -7.81 11.80
CA ASP A 146 19.72 -7.37 11.03
C ASP A 146 19.28 -7.29 9.57
N ASP A 147 18.80 -6.13 9.15
CA ASP A 147 18.20 -5.92 7.82
C ASP A 147 19.13 -6.33 6.69
N ARG A 148 20.45 -6.13 6.84
CA ARG A 148 21.41 -6.47 5.81
C ARG A 148 21.63 -7.96 5.73
N ALA A 149 21.77 -8.65 6.86
CA ALA A 149 21.92 -10.08 6.91
C ALA A 149 20.69 -10.78 6.34
N ASP A 150 19.48 -10.34 6.70
CA ASP A 150 18.23 -10.89 6.17
C ASP A 150 18.15 -10.73 4.65
N ARG A 151 18.37 -9.51 4.12
CA ARG A 151 18.27 -9.22 2.68
C ARG A 151 19.36 -9.88 1.83
N THR A 152 20.45 -10.34 2.43
CA THR A 152 21.54 -11.05 1.73
C THR A 152 21.56 -12.56 1.99
N SER A 153 20.65 -13.07 2.80
CA SER A 153 20.60 -14.48 3.19
C SER A 153 20.22 -15.46 2.08
N GLY A 154 19.55 -14.95 1.04
CA GLY A 154 18.90 -15.77 0.00
C GLY A 154 17.51 -16.27 0.39
N TYR A 155 17.11 -16.13 1.64
CA TYR A 155 15.79 -16.54 2.17
C TYR A 155 15.07 -15.33 2.78
N PRO A 156 14.51 -14.44 1.93
CA PRO A 156 13.94 -13.17 2.34
C PRO A 156 12.81 -13.35 3.35
N GLY A 157 12.89 -12.66 4.49
CA GLY A 157 11.90 -12.69 5.55
C GLY A 157 11.97 -13.93 6.46
N LYS A 158 12.93 -14.84 6.26
CA LYS A 158 13.05 -16.07 7.06
C LYS A 158 13.18 -15.80 8.58
N PRO A 159 14.01 -14.85 9.06
CA PRO A 159 14.10 -14.54 10.49
C PRO A 159 12.78 -14.08 11.08
N VAL A 160 12.03 -13.24 10.35
CA VAL A 160 10.69 -12.78 10.78
C VAL A 160 9.74 -13.96 10.91
N ALA A 161 9.77 -14.89 9.95
CA ALA A 161 8.90 -16.06 9.97
C ALA A 161 9.28 -17.04 11.09
N ASP A 162 10.58 -17.29 11.29
CA ASP A 162 11.04 -18.19 12.34
C ASP A 162 10.58 -17.71 13.73
N ASP A 163 10.77 -16.44 14.05
CA ASP A 163 10.37 -15.86 15.32
C ASP A 163 8.85 -15.77 15.47
N ALA A 164 8.14 -15.43 14.39
CA ALA A 164 6.67 -15.40 14.40
C ALA A 164 6.08 -16.79 14.69
N VAL A 165 6.62 -17.82 14.04
CA VAL A 165 6.21 -19.22 14.28
C VAL A 165 6.48 -19.61 15.74
N ALA A 166 7.66 -19.28 16.28
CA ALA A 166 8.02 -19.56 17.67
C ALA A 166 7.06 -18.87 18.65
N PHE A 167 6.74 -17.59 18.41
CA PHE A 167 5.76 -16.85 19.21
C PHE A 167 4.37 -17.49 19.18
N LEU A 168 3.87 -17.88 18.00
CA LEU A 168 2.56 -18.54 17.85
C LEU A 168 2.50 -19.87 18.61
N GLN A 169 3.56 -20.68 18.54
CA GLN A 169 3.65 -21.94 19.27
C GLN A 169 3.68 -21.72 20.79
N GLU A 170 4.41 -20.72 21.28
CA GLU A 170 4.46 -20.38 22.70
C GLU A 170 3.10 -19.84 23.19
N HIS A 171 2.44 -19.00 22.38
CA HIS A 171 1.09 -18.51 22.68
C HIS A 171 0.10 -19.66 22.87
N LYS A 172 0.15 -20.69 22.02
CA LYS A 172 -0.66 -21.92 22.19
C LYS A 172 -0.34 -22.65 23.49
N LYS A 173 0.94 -22.86 23.79
CA LYS A 173 1.39 -23.57 25.01
C LYS A 173 0.95 -22.85 26.28
N SER A 174 0.96 -21.53 26.30
CA SER A 174 0.51 -20.71 27.43
C SER A 174 -1.01 -20.66 27.61
N GLY A 175 -1.76 -21.42 26.80
CA GLY A 175 -3.24 -21.50 26.87
C GLY A 175 -3.99 -20.43 26.13
N GLY A 176 -3.32 -19.56 25.33
CA GLY A 176 -3.97 -18.63 24.39
C GLY A 176 -4.95 -17.63 25.04
N GLY A 177 -4.70 -17.20 26.29
CA GLY A 177 -5.70 -16.48 27.10
C GLY A 177 -6.08 -15.08 26.63
N LYS A 178 -5.15 -14.35 25.98
CA LYS A 178 -5.36 -12.99 25.43
C LYS A 178 -5.21 -13.02 23.93
N PRO A 179 -5.97 -12.21 23.16
CA PRO A 179 -5.72 -12.06 21.75
C PRO A 179 -4.35 -11.40 21.52
N PHE A 180 -3.71 -11.70 20.39
CA PHE A 180 -2.46 -11.07 19.99
C PHE A 180 -2.69 -10.06 18.84
N PHE A 181 -1.87 -9.02 18.82
CA PHE A 181 -1.63 -8.15 17.67
C PHE A 181 -0.19 -8.31 17.24
N MET A 182 0.03 -8.97 16.11
CA MET A 182 1.36 -9.14 15.53
C MET A 182 1.55 -8.15 14.35
N TYR A 183 2.55 -7.29 14.46
CA TYR A 183 3.02 -6.43 13.37
C TYR A 183 4.36 -6.96 12.87
N LEU A 184 4.32 -7.68 11.75
CA LEU A 184 5.48 -8.28 11.11
C LEU A 184 5.95 -7.41 9.95
N ALA A 185 7.02 -6.64 10.20
CA ALA A 185 7.53 -5.63 9.28
C ALA A 185 8.77 -6.15 8.55
N PHE A 186 8.56 -6.89 7.46
CA PHE A 186 9.62 -7.44 6.63
C PHE A 186 10.57 -6.36 6.10
N GLY A 187 11.84 -6.69 5.93
CA GLY A 187 12.84 -5.83 5.29
C GLY A 187 12.91 -6.02 3.77
N ASN A 188 12.15 -6.95 3.22
CA ASN A 188 12.07 -7.31 1.81
C ASN A 188 10.76 -6.76 1.20
N PRO A 189 10.72 -6.57 -0.14
CA PRO A 189 11.77 -6.76 -1.15
C PRO A 189 12.74 -5.58 -1.36
N HIS A 190 12.97 -4.72 -0.35
CA HIS A 190 13.98 -3.66 -0.41
C HIS A 190 15.37 -4.22 -0.78
N ASP A 191 16.19 -3.45 -1.48
CA ASP A 191 17.57 -3.84 -1.85
C ASP A 191 18.50 -3.99 -0.61
N PRO A 192 19.59 -4.78 -0.72
CA PRO A 192 19.95 -5.65 -1.83
C PRO A 192 18.96 -6.82 -2.00
N ARG A 193 18.64 -7.15 -3.26
CA ARG A 193 17.68 -8.19 -3.61
C ARG A 193 18.41 -9.48 -3.88
N VAL A 194 18.52 -10.33 -2.88
CA VAL A 194 19.20 -11.64 -2.97
C VAL A 194 18.21 -12.73 -2.63
N ALA A 195 17.99 -13.63 -3.58
CA ALA A 195 17.17 -14.82 -3.40
C ALA A 195 17.98 -16.09 -3.65
N ALA A 196 17.62 -17.18 -2.99
CA ALA A 196 18.23 -18.48 -3.26
C ALA A 196 17.93 -18.94 -4.70
N LYS A 197 18.80 -19.80 -5.23
CA LYS A 197 18.69 -20.30 -6.62
C LYS A 197 17.31 -20.89 -6.94
N GLU A 198 16.69 -21.56 -5.98
CA GLU A 198 15.33 -22.14 -6.13
C GLU A 198 14.26 -21.11 -6.46
N TYR A 199 14.39 -19.86 -5.97
CA TYR A 199 13.46 -18.77 -6.31
C TYR A 199 13.86 -18.04 -7.60
N LEU A 200 15.17 -17.86 -7.85
CA LEU A 200 15.69 -17.27 -9.07
C LEU A 200 15.32 -18.10 -10.31
N ASP A 201 15.44 -19.42 -10.23
CA ASP A 201 15.16 -20.34 -11.34
C ASP A 201 13.68 -20.42 -11.74
N LEU A 202 12.76 -19.86 -10.92
CA LEU A 202 11.34 -19.77 -11.25
C LEU A 202 11.05 -18.75 -12.36
N TYR A 203 12.00 -17.85 -12.62
CA TYR A 203 11.86 -16.76 -13.57
C TYR A 203 12.93 -16.80 -14.65
N ASP A 204 12.51 -16.63 -15.88
CA ASP A 204 13.40 -16.43 -17.02
C ASP A 204 13.53 -14.93 -17.29
N PRO A 205 14.68 -14.29 -17.02
CA PRO A 205 14.81 -12.84 -17.14
C PRO A 205 14.53 -12.32 -18.56
N GLU A 206 14.74 -13.15 -19.59
CA GLU A 206 14.48 -12.75 -20.98
C GLU A 206 12.97 -12.67 -21.28
N LYS A 207 12.14 -13.39 -20.53
CA LYS A 207 10.69 -13.40 -20.67
C LYS A 207 9.97 -12.40 -19.79
N ILE A 208 10.66 -11.79 -18.82
CA ILE A 208 10.04 -10.74 -17.99
C ILE A 208 9.77 -9.52 -18.87
N PRO A 209 8.50 -9.08 -19.00
CA PRO A 209 8.18 -7.87 -19.74
C PRO A 209 8.79 -6.65 -19.05
N LEU A 210 9.17 -5.66 -19.85
CA LEU A 210 9.47 -4.34 -19.28
C LEU A 210 8.17 -3.70 -18.76
N PRO A 211 8.27 -2.82 -17.76
CA PRO A 211 7.13 -2.00 -17.37
C PRO A 211 6.59 -1.24 -18.59
N PRO A 212 5.28 -1.12 -18.79
CA PRO A 212 4.71 -0.37 -19.92
C PRO A 212 5.18 1.09 -19.99
N ASN A 213 5.50 1.69 -18.85
CA ASN A 213 6.05 3.03 -18.69
C ASN A 213 7.59 3.07 -18.66
N PHE A 214 8.26 2.02 -19.12
CA PHE A 214 9.71 2.00 -19.18
C PHE A 214 10.26 3.14 -20.06
N LEU A 215 11.24 3.89 -19.54
CA LEU A 215 12.01 4.89 -20.25
C LEU A 215 13.51 4.72 -19.94
N PRO A 216 14.42 5.08 -20.87
CA PRO A 216 15.87 5.10 -20.60
C PRO A 216 16.27 6.21 -19.58
N PHE A 217 15.53 7.31 -19.56
CA PHE A 217 15.69 8.46 -18.68
C PHE A 217 14.32 9.01 -18.31
N HIS A 218 14.19 9.58 -17.13
CA HIS A 218 13.05 10.44 -16.81
C HIS A 218 13.08 11.68 -17.70
N PRO A 219 11.91 12.17 -18.19
CA PRO A 219 11.87 13.25 -19.18
C PRO A 219 12.33 14.62 -18.67
N PHE A 220 12.42 14.81 -17.36
CA PHE A 220 12.88 16.05 -16.74
C PHE A 220 13.48 15.79 -15.35
N ASP A 221 14.14 16.79 -14.77
CA ASP A 221 14.66 16.72 -13.40
C ASP A 221 13.49 16.79 -12.40
N ASN A 222 13.24 15.68 -11.71
CA ASN A 222 12.18 15.55 -10.69
C ASN A 222 12.61 15.99 -9.27
N GLY A 223 13.83 16.49 -9.11
CA GLY A 223 14.43 16.90 -7.85
C GLY A 223 15.30 15.83 -7.17
N GLU A 224 15.22 14.58 -7.59
CA GLU A 224 15.92 13.44 -6.92
C GLU A 224 16.65 12.49 -7.90
N MET A 225 16.98 12.96 -9.09
CA MET A 225 17.62 12.16 -10.15
C MET A 225 18.95 11.51 -9.73
N THR A 226 19.58 11.96 -8.66
CA THR A 226 20.92 11.50 -8.23
C THR A 226 20.94 10.85 -6.86
N ILE A 227 19.79 10.60 -6.29
CA ILE A 227 19.67 9.96 -4.98
C ILE A 227 20.23 8.51 -5.02
N ARG A 228 20.49 7.96 -3.84
CA ARG A 228 21.07 6.62 -3.69
C ARG A 228 20.31 5.55 -4.49
N ASP A 229 18.99 5.56 -4.45
CA ASP A 229 18.17 4.52 -5.07
C ASP A 229 18.22 4.60 -6.59
N GLU A 230 18.37 5.80 -7.16
CA GLU A 230 18.57 5.96 -8.60
C GLU A 230 19.91 5.40 -9.09
N LYS A 231 20.93 5.31 -8.21
CA LYS A 231 22.25 4.74 -8.54
C LYS A 231 22.29 3.20 -8.49
N LEU A 232 21.17 2.53 -8.22
CA LEU A 232 21.07 1.07 -8.26
C LEU A 232 21.24 0.51 -9.69
N ALA A 233 20.97 1.31 -10.71
CA ALA A 233 21.22 0.96 -12.11
C ALA A 233 21.92 2.12 -12.85
N PRO A 234 22.74 1.85 -13.87
CA PRO A 234 23.37 2.89 -14.68
C PRO A 234 22.37 3.62 -15.58
N TRP A 235 22.75 4.81 -16.05
CA TRP A 235 22.03 5.53 -17.10
C TRP A 235 22.79 5.42 -18.45
N PRO A 236 22.08 5.37 -19.58
CA PRO A 236 20.63 5.18 -19.72
C PRO A 236 20.18 3.83 -19.13
N ARG A 237 18.93 3.76 -18.64
CA ARG A 237 18.33 2.48 -18.26
C ARG A 237 18.21 1.62 -19.51
N THR A 238 18.73 0.40 -19.49
CA THR A 238 18.59 -0.52 -20.61
C THR A 238 17.61 -1.65 -20.29
N PRO A 239 16.95 -2.23 -21.31
CA PRO A 239 16.05 -3.37 -21.10
C PRO A 239 16.67 -4.52 -20.31
N GLU A 240 17.92 -4.85 -20.57
CA GLU A 240 18.63 -5.97 -19.93
C GLU A 240 18.83 -5.69 -18.44
N VAL A 241 19.27 -4.48 -18.10
CA VAL A 241 19.48 -4.06 -16.70
C VAL A 241 18.17 -4.08 -15.94
N ILE A 242 17.09 -3.55 -16.52
CA ILE A 242 15.78 -3.51 -15.87
C ILE A 242 15.20 -4.92 -15.70
N ARG A 243 15.27 -5.79 -16.72
CA ARG A 243 14.82 -7.19 -16.58
C ARG A 243 15.59 -7.93 -15.49
N LYS A 244 16.89 -7.68 -15.36
CA LYS A 244 17.69 -8.26 -14.26
C LYS A 244 17.18 -7.80 -12.89
N HIS A 245 16.89 -6.51 -12.72
CA HIS A 245 16.34 -5.98 -11.47
C HIS A 245 14.96 -6.54 -11.17
N LEU A 246 14.08 -6.65 -12.16
CA LEU A 246 12.75 -7.26 -12.03
C LEU A 246 12.84 -8.75 -11.68
N HIS A 247 13.75 -9.48 -12.32
CA HIS A 247 14.01 -10.88 -12.01
C HIS A 247 14.37 -11.09 -10.56
N ASP A 248 15.35 -10.36 -10.05
CA ASP A 248 15.76 -10.46 -8.66
C ASP A 248 14.64 -10.03 -7.68
N TYR A 249 13.90 -8.99 -8.06
CA TYR A 249 12.77 -8.49 -7.28
C TYR A 249 11.65 -9.52 -7.18
N TYR A 250 11.24 -10.14 -8.29
CA TYR A 250 10.20 -11.18 -8.29
C TYR A 250 10.63 -12.41 -7.49
N ALA A 251 11.88 -12.84 -7.65
CA ALA A 251 12.43 -13.96 -6.88
C ALA A 251 12.41 -13.68 -5.36
N VAL A 252 12.76 -12.46 -4.94
CA VAL A 252 12.69 -12.04 -3.53
C VAL A 252 11.27 -12.01 -3.03
N VAL A 253 10.31 -11.48 -3.80
CA VAL A 253 8.88 -11.46 -3.41
C VAL A 253 8.35 -12.89 -3.28
N THR A 254 8.66 -13.80 -4.21
CA THR A 254 8.26 -15.21 -4.13
C THR A 254 8.87 -15.91 -2.91
N GLY A 255 10.16 -15.67 -2.63
CA GLY A 255 10.81 -16.21 -1.43
C GLY A 255 10.17 -15.70 -0.14
N MET A 256 9.79 -14.42 -0.09
CA MET A 256 9.07 -13.84 1.05
C MET A 256 7.65 -14.40 1.16
N ASP A 257 6.92 -14.58 0.05
CA ASP A 257 5.61 -15.24 0.04
C ASP A 257 5.66 -16.63 0.65
N ALA A 258 6.73 -17.40 0.36
CA ALA A 258 6.94 -18.72 1.00
C ALA A 258 7.11 -18.62 2.52
N GLN A 259 7.78 -17.58 3.03
CA GLN A 259 7.90 -17.36 4.48
C GLN A 259 6.57 -16.93 5.11
N ILE A 260 5.79 -16.09 4.41
CA ILE A 260 4.41 -15.75 4.81
C ILE A 260 3.57 -17.03 4.91
N GLY A 261 3.69 -17.94 3.93
CA GLY A 261 3.02 -19.25 3.97
C GLY A 261 3.34 -20.08 5.21
N ARG A 262 4.58 -20.06 5.68
CA ARG A 262 4.98 -20.73 6.94
C ARG A 262 4.27 -20.13 8.15
N ILE A 263 4.14 -18.81 8.23
CA ILE A 263 3.43 -18.14 9.32
C ILE A 263 1.94 -18.50 9.30
N LEU A 264 1.30 -18.44 8.12
CA LEU A 264 -0.10 -18.83 7.96
C LEU A 264 -0.35 -20.30 8.30
N ALA A 265 0.57 -21.19 7.92
CA ALA A 265 0.51 -22.61 8.28
C ALA A 265 0.60 -22.81 9.81
N ALA A 266 1.53 -22.14 10.48
CA ALA A 266 1.64 -22.18 11.94
C ALA A 266 0.38 -21.65 12.63
N LEU A 267 -0.24 -20.59 12.08
CA LEU A 267 -1.49 -20.06 12.60
C LEU A 267 -2.65 -21.08 12.47
N LYS A 268 -2.70 -21.83 11.36
CA LYS A 268 -3.64 -22.96 11.17
C LYS A 268 -3.37 -24.11 12.14
N GLU A 269 -2.10 -24.48 12.32
CA GLU A 269 -1.67 -25.56 13.24
C GLU A 269 -2.05 -25.28 14.70
N ILE A 270 -1.95 -24.03 15.14
CA ILE A 270 -2.40 -23.63 16.49
C ILE A 270 -3.92 -23.51 16.62
N GLY A 271 -4.67 -23.57 15.52
CA GLY A 271 -6.13 -23.49 15.49
C GLY A 271 -6.71 -22.09 15.64
N GLU A 272 -5.90 -21.04 15.38
CA GLU A 272 -6.33 -19.64 15.53
C GLU A 272 -6.56 -18.93 14.17
N TYR A 273 -6.38 -19.59 13.03
CA TYR A 273 -6.52 -18.99 11.70
C TYR A 273 -7.90 -18.33 11.50
N GLU A 274 -8.98 -19.08 11.76
CA GLU A 274 -10.36 -18.61 11.59
C GLU A 274 -10.75 -17.50 12.60
N ASN A 275 -9.98 -17.33 13.67
CA ASN A 275 -10.17 -16.29 14.68
C ASN A 275 -9.12 -15.17 14.56
N THR A 276 -8.49 -15.01 13.39
CA THR A 276 -7.48 -13.99 13.17
C THR A 276 -7.86 -13.06 12.02
N LEU A 277 -7.87 -11.76 12.28
CA LEU A 277 -7.91 -10.73 11.25
C LEU A 277 -6.52 -10.66 10.62
N LEU A 278 -6.45 -10.98 9.33
CA LEU A 278 -5.23 -10.98 8.54
C LEU A 278 -5.17 -9.71 7.71
N LEU A 279 -4.04 -9.03 7.74
CA LEU A 279 -3.79 -7.82 6.95
C LEU A 279 -2.49 -7.98 6.18
N PHE A 280 -2.49 -7.49 4.94
CA PHE A 280 -1.30 -7.41 4.11
C PHE A 280 -1.21 -6.03 3.47
N SER A 281 -0.04 -5.38 3.57
CA SER A 281 0.26 -4.11 2.91
C SER A 281 1.77 -3.88 2.80
N SER A 282 2.17 -2.76 2.18
CA SER A 282 3.56 -2.30 2.07
C SER A 282 3.68 -0.85 2.51
N ASP A 283 4.91 -0.42 2.83
CA ASP A 283 5.18 0.97 3.17
C ASP A 283 5.16 1.90 1.94
N GLN A 284 5.60 1.45 0.78
CA GLN A 284 5.49 2.05 -0.55
C GLN A 284 5.86 1.03 -1.63
N GLY A 285 5.71 1.44 -2.90
CA GLY A 285 6.25 0.72 -4.04
C GLY A 285 7.65 1.18 -4.44
N ILE A 286 8.03 0.93 -5.70
CA ILE A 286 9.34 1.28 -6.28
C ILE A 286 9.28 1.26 -7.81
N ALA A 287 9.99 2.15 -8.50
CA ALA A 287 9.87 2.36 -9.94
C ALA A 287 10.43 1.20 -10.79
N LEU A 288 11.64 0.71 -10.49
CA LEU A 288 12.30 -0.41 -11.21
C LEU A 288 12.24 -0.29 -12.74
N GLY A 289 12.54 0.91 -13.27
CA GLY A 289 12.57 1.21 -14.71
C GLY A 289 11.35 1.97 -15.22
N GLY A 290 10.26 2.02 -14.45
CA GLY A 290 9.12 2.87 -14.77
C GLY A 290 9.53 4.34 -14.84
N HIS A 291 9.08 5.07 -15.86
CA HIS A 291 9.41 6.47 -16.12
C HIS A 291 10.93 6.80 -16.14
N GLY A 292 11.78 5.80 -16.40
CA GLY A 292 13.24 5.96 -16.36
C GLY A 292 13.85 6.05 -14.96
N LEU A 293 13.08 5.76 -13.93
CA LEU A 293 13.46 5.81 -12.52
C LEU A 293 13.72 4.41 -11.94
N MET A 294 14.49 4.33 -10.87
CA MET A 294 14.77 3.09 -10.13
C MET A 294 14.22 3.11 -8.73
N GLY A 295 14.18 4.30 -8.13
CA GLY A 295 13.85 4.54 -6.73
C GLY A 295 12.36 4.71 -6.47
N LYS A 296 12.06 5.14 -5.24
CA LYS A 296 10.72 5.36 -4.69
C LYS A 296 10.42 6.83 -4.42
N GLN A 297 11.36 7.72 -4.79
CA GLN A 297 11.31 9.14 -4.51
C GLN A 297 10.56 9.89 -5.61
N ASN A 298 9.39 9.38 -5.96
CA ASN A 298 8.48 9.96 -6.94
C ASN A 298 7.04 9.62 -6.60
N LEU A 299 6.09 10.31 -7.23
CA LEU A 299 4.67 10.19 -6.91
C LEU A 299 3.86 9.41 -7.96
N TYR A 300 4.51 8.64 -8.85
CA TYR A 300 3.82 7.74 -9.77
C TYR A 300 3.15 6.56 -9.05
N GLU A 301 2.19 5.91 -9.71
CA GLU A 301 1.45 4.77 -9.12
C GLU A 301 2.39 3.64 -8.69
N ASP A 302 3.42 3.33 -9.49
CA ASP A 302 4.45 2.32 -9.18
C ASP A 302 5.09 2.48 -7.79
N CYS A 303 5.17 3.72 -7.29
CA CYS A 303 5.84 4.06 -6.04
C CYS A 303 4.88 4.37 -4.91
N MET A 304 3.75 5.00 -5.21
CA MET A 304 2.79 5.41 -4.18
C MET A 304 1.67 4.40 -3.97
N GLY A 305 1.33 3.60 -4.98
CA GLY A 305 0.40 2.49 -4.85
C GLY A 305 0.97 1.38 -3.97
N VAL A 306 0.15 0.85 -3.06
CA VAL A 306 0.51 -0.25 -2.17
C VAL A 306 -0.58 -1.31 -2.18
N PRO A 307 -0.25 -2.61 -2.06
CA PRO A 307 -1.26 -3.62 -1.83
C PRO A 307 -1.95 -3.36 -0.49
N LEU A 308 -3.26 -3.54 -0.42
CA LEU A 308 -4.00 -3.47 0.85
C LEU A 308 -5.09 -4.55 0.86
N VAL A 309 -4.89 -5.58 1.67
CA VAL A 309 -5.79 -6.73 1.77
C VAL A 309 -6.17 -6.96 3.23
N PHE A 310 -7.46 -7.20 3.46
CA PHE A 310 -8.01 -7.65 4.73
C PHE A 310 -8.66 -9.02 4.54
N ALA A 311 -8.43 -9.95 5.45
CA ALA A 311 -9.08 -11.26 5.46
C ALA A 311 -9.39 -11.71 6.90
N GLY A 312 -10.29 -12.68 7.07
CA GLY A 312 -10.63 -13.26 8.37
C GLY A 312 -12.02 -12.90 8.87
N PRO A 313 -12.26 -12.98 10.19
CA PRO A 313 -13.60 -12.86 10.75
C PRO A 313 -14.32 -11.58 10.38
N GLY A 314 -15.50 -11.72 9.75
CA GLY A 314 -16.35 -10.59 9.37
C GLY A 314 -15.91 -9.85 8.09
N ILE A 315 -14.85 -10.28 7.42
CA ILE A 315 -14.41 -9.73 6.13
C ILE A 315 -15.04 -10.54 4.99
N PRO A 316 -15.65 -9.89 3.99
CA PRO A 316 -16.19 -10.59 2.83
C PRO A 316 -15.10 -11.23 1.97
N ASN A 317 -15.28 -12.49 1.59
CA ASN A 317 -14.31 -13.24 0.80
C ASN A 317 -14.37 -12.87 -0.69
N GLY A 318 -13.21 -12.76 -1.34
CA GLY A 318 -13.07 -12.58 -2.78
C GLY A 318 -13.71 -11.30 -3.30
N LYS A 319 -13.68 -10.23 -2.50
CA LYS A 319 -14.22 -8.92 -2.85
C LYS A 319 -13.11 -7.89 -3.02
N SER A 320 -13.43 -6.83 -3.74
CA SER A 320 -12.55 -5.67 -3.87
C SER A 320 -13.35 -4.38 -3.91
N SER A 321 -12.67 -3.28 -3.65
CA SER A 321 -13.19 -1.93 -3.77
C SER A 321 -12.15 -1.00 -4.38
N ALA A 322 -12.59 -0.10 -5.24
CA ALA A 322 -11.80 1.01 -5.77
C ALA A 322 -11.85 2.24 -4.85
N ALA A 323 -12.39 2.14 -3.65
CA ALA A 323 -12.37 3.21 -2.66
C ALA A 323 -10.94 3.61 -2.33
N PHE A 324 -10.69 4.91 -2.27
CA PHE A 324 -9.37 5.42 -1.91
C PHE A 324 -9.04 5.16 -0.44
N ALA A 325 -7.86 4.59 -0.22
CA ALA A 325 -7.31 4.32 1.09
C ALA A 325 -5.86 4.83 1.22
N TYR A 326 -5.48 5.24 2.42
CA TYR A 326 -4.07 5.37 2.78
C TYR A 326 -3.65 4.19 3.65
N ALA A 327 -2.37 3.81 3.60
CA ALA A 327 -1.82 2.78 4.49
C ALA A 327 -2.08 3.08 5.97
N PHE A 328 -2.10 4.36 6.37
CA PHE A 328 -2.37 4.75 7.77
C PHE A 328 -3.86 4.69 8.17
N ASP A 329 -4.78 4.40 7.23
CA ASP A 329 -6.18 4.07 7.54
C ASP A 329 -6.31 2.69 8.22
N VAL A 330 -5.30 1.85 8.10
CA VAL A 330 -5.26 0.52 8.74
C VAL A 330 -5.44 0.63 10.24
N TYR A 331 -4.81 1.60 10.88
CA TYR A 331 -4.90 1.75 12.33
C TYR A 331 -6.35 1.97 12.82
N PRO A 332 -7.08 3.03 12.42
CA PRO A 332 -8.49 3.18 12.84
C PRO A 332 -9.39 2.04 12.35
N THR A 333 -9.08 1.44 11.18
CA THR A 333 -9.86 0.32 10.65
C THR A 333 -9.76 -0.92 11.54
N VAL A 334 -8.55 -1.28 11.97
CA VAL A 334 -8.37 -2.40 12.89
C VAL A 334 -9.05 -2.14 14.22
N CYS A 335 -8.93 -0.93 14.78
CA CYS A 335 -9.63 -0.56 15.99
C CYS A 335 -11.15 -0.79 15.88
N ASP A 336 -11.77 -0.33 14.79
CA ASP A 336 -13.20 -0.50 14.51
C ASP A 336 -13.57 -1.99 14.39
N LEU A 337 -12.81 -2.76 13.60
CA LEU A 337 -13.09 -4.18 13.35
C LEU A 337 -12.98 -5.05 14.61
N VAL A 338 -12.11 -4.71 15.55
CA VAL A 338 -11.92 -5.47 16.79
C VAL A 338 -12.69 -4.87 17.98
N GLY A 339 -13.42 -3.78 17.79
CA GLY A 339 -14.15 -3.08 18.84
C GLY A 339 -13.25 -2.40 19.88
N ALA A 340 -12.06 -1.95 19.46
CA ALA A 340 -11.21 -1.09 20.26
C ALA A 340 -11.58 0.39 20.05
N PRO A 341 -11.43 1.26 21.06
CA PRO A 341 -11.64 2.70 20.86
C PRO A 341 -10.70 3.26 19.80
N ILE A 342 -11.22 4.03 18.86
CA ILE A 342 -10.42 4.81 17.93
C ILE A 342 -9.98 6.09 18.67
N PRO A 343 -8.67 6.34 18.82
CA PRO A 343 -8.20 7.55 19.48
C PRO A 343 -8.57 8.82 18.73
N ASP A 344 -8.83 9.90 19.46
CA ASP A 344 -9.06 11.21 18.88
C ASP A 344 -7.83 11.75 18.14
N GLY A 345 -8.09 12.55 17.11
CA GLY A 345 -7.06 13.26 16.35
C GLY A 345 -6.30 12.41 15.35
N LEU A 346 -6.73 11.19 15.03
CA LEU A 346 -6.22 10.46 13.87
C LEU A 346 -6.69 11.18 12.58
N GLU A 347 -5.85 11.19 11.56
CA GLU A 347 -6.20 11.64 10.20
C GLU A 347 -6.59 10.45 9.31
N GLY A 348 -6.15 9.26 9.68
CA GLY A 348 -6.63 8.01 9.11
C GLY A 348 -8.13 7.83 9.34
N ARG A 349 -8.82 7.23 8.36
CA ARG A 349 -10.26 6.99 8.37
C ARG A 349 -10.54 5.50 8.36
N SER A 350 -11.45 5.03 9.22
CA SER A 350 -11.83 3.61 9.23
C SER A 350 -12.45 3.20 7.90
N LEU A 351 -11.89 2.15 7.31
CA LEU A 351 -12.40 1.51 6.09
C LEU A 351 -13.46 0.45 6.42
N ALA A 352 -13.80 0.24 7.69
CA ALA A 352 -14.72 -0.82 8.12
C ALA A 352 -16.12 -0.70 7.50
N GLY A 353 -16.62 0.52 7.28
CA GLY A 353 -17.88 0.75 6.57
C GLY A 353 -17.83 0.27 5.11
N VAL A 354 -16.70 0.44 4.42
CA VAL A 354 -16.50 -0.09 3.06
C VAL A 354 -16.41 -1.62 3.08
N LEU A 355 -15.65 -2.18 4.02
CA LEU A 355 -15.53 -3.64 4.19
C LEU A 355 -16.89 -4.30 4.46
N ARG A 356 -17.80 -3.62 5.20
CA ARG A 356 -19.16 -4.10 5.49
C ARG A 356 -20.15 -3.83 4.35
N GLY A 357 -19.76 -3.07 3.32
CA GLY A 357 -20.67 -2.64 2.25
C GLY A 357 -21.67 -1.56 2.70
N GLU A 358 -21.37 -0.82 3.76
CA GLU A 358 -22.18 0.26 4.33
C GLU A 358 -21.82 1.63 3.73
N ALA A 359 -20.65 1.73 3.10
CA ALA A 359 -20.13 2.93 2.45
C ALA A 359 -19.40 2.58 1.14
N GLU A 360 -19.46 3.45 0.16
CA GLU A 360 -18.72 3.31 -1.11
C GLU A 360 -17.25 3.73 -0.95
N GLY A 361 -16.95 4.65 -0.03
CA GLY A 361 -15.61 5.15 0.24
C GLY A 361 -15.55 6.02 1.49
N VAL A 362 -14.35 6.44 1.85
CA VAL A 362 -14.11 7.33 3.00
C VAL A 362 -13.52 8.69 2.57
N ARG A 363 -13.12 8.82 1.31
CA ARG A 363 -12.61 10.05 0.68
C ARG A 363 -12.78 10.01 -0.83
N ASP A 364 -12.86 11.18 -1.45
CA ASP A 364 -13.01 11.36 -2.90
C ASP A 364 -11.69 11.79 -3.57
N THR A 365 -10.68 12.09 -2.77
CA THR A 365 -9.40 12.64 -3.23
C THR A 365 -8.25 11.99 -2.45
N VAL A 366 -7.16 11.72 -3.17
CA VAL A 366 -5.86 11.32 -2.59
C VAL A 366 -4.87 12.45 -2.84
N PHE A 367 -4.19 12.88 -1.79
CA PHE A 367 -3.09 13.83 -1.83
C PHE A 367 -1.77 13.11 -1.56
N LEU A 368 -0.79 13.33 -2.44
CA LEU A 368 0.54 12.74 -2.32
C LEU A 368 1.58 13.86 -2.32
N ALA A 369 2.64 13.70 -1.52
CA ALA A 369 3.66 14.72 -1.42
C ALA A 369 5.03 14.09 -1.09
N TYR A 370 6.07 14.53 -1.79
CA TYR A 370 7.43 14.12 -1.51
C TYR A 370 8.32 15.34 -1.31
N MET A 371 8.90 15.48 -0.11
CA MET A 371 9.72 16.63 0.27
C MET A 371 9.04 17.96 -0.13
N ASP A 372 9.81 18.94 -0.64
CA ASP A 372 9.27 20.12 -1.31
C ASP A 372 9.29 20.01 -2.85
N PHE A 373 9.69 18.84 -3.37
CA PHE A 373 9.94 18.63 -4.80
C PHE A 373 8.69 18.28 -5.60
N GLN A 374 7.76 17.53 -5.00
CA GLN A 374 6.66 16.94 -5.76
C GLN A 374 5.36 16.98 -4.96
N ARG A 375 4.27 17.29 -5.65
CA ARG A 375 2.90 17.21 -5.14
C ARG A 375 2.01 16.52 -6.18
N ALA A 376 1.07 15.72 -5.72
CA ALA A 376 0.07 15.13 -6.59
C ALA A 376 -1.30 15.08 -5.93
N VAL A 377 -2.33 15.09 -6.77
CA VAL A 377 -3.70 14.86 -6.38
C VAL A 377 -4.33 13.86 -7.34
N ARG A 378 -5.06 12.87 -6.79
CA ARG A 378 -5.90 11.98 -7.56
C ARG A 378 -7.36 12.18 -7.15
N ARG A 379 -8.23 12.40 -8.14
CA ARG A 379 -9.69 12.49 -7.97
C ARG A 379 -10.38 11.63 -9.04
N GLY A 380 -11.06 10.58 -8.60
CA GLY A 380 -11.61 9.56 -9.51
C GLY A 380 -10.52 8.95 -10.38
N ARG A 381 -10.70 9.00 -11.71
CA ARG A 381 -9.74 8.48 -12.70
C ARG A 381 -8.56 9.42 -12.99
N TRP A 382 -8.64 10.69 -12.61
CA TRP A 382 -7.67 11.71 -12.98
C TRP A 382 -6.61 11.90 -11.90
N LYS A 383 -5.35 11.97 -12.30
CA LYS A 383 -4.21 12.26 -11.44
C LYS A 383 -3.38 13.39 -12.02
N LEU A 384 -3.10 14.40 -11.20
CA LEU A 384 -2.24 15.50 -11.54
C LEU A 384 -1.01 15.49 -10.64
N LEU A 385 0.18 15.58 -11.26
CA LEU A 385 1.45 15.76 -10.55
C LEU A 385 1.99 17.17 -10.83
N ARG A 386 2.55 17.78 -9.82
CA ARG A 386 3.18 19.09 -9.88
C ARG A 386 4.61 19.04 -9.35
N TYR A 387 5.54 19.54 -10.11
CA TYR A 387 6.97 19.69 -9.79
C TYR A 387 7.29 21.20 -9.71
N PRO A 388 7.20 21.80 -8.50
CA PRO A 388 7.26 23.25 -8.33
C PRO A 388 8.60 23.86 -8.76
N GLU A 389 9.73 23.21 -8.46
CA GLU A 389 11.07 23.76 -8.73
C GLU A 389 11.36 23.97 -10.21
N VAL A 390 10.78 23.14 -11.08
CA VAL A 390 10.91 23.20 -12.55
C VAL A 390 9.63 23.68 -13.23
N ASN A 391 8.59 23.97 -12.45
CA ASN A 391 7.25 24.35 -12.92
C ASN A 391 6.60 23.37 -13.93
N VAL A 392 6.94 22.09 -13.88
CA VAL A 392 6.34 21.04 -14.72
C VAL A 392 5.05 20.55 -14.09
N THR A 393 4.06 20.29 -14.93
CA THR A 393 2.79 19.63 -14.57
C THR A 393 2.61 18.41 -15.46
N GLN A 394 2.12 17.32 -14.87
CA GLN A 394 1.66 16.15 -15.60
C GLN A 394 0.21 15.87 -15.22
N LEU A 395 -0.57 15.40 -16.19
CA LEU A 395 -1.96 14.98 -16.04
C LEU A 395 -2.13 13.60 -16.67
N PHE A 396 -2.70 12.67 -15.93
CA PHE A 396 -2.97 11.31 -16.39
C PHE A 396 -4.42 10.91 -16.18
N ASP A 397 -4.94 10.11 -17.11
CA ASP A 397 -6.21 9.42 -17.00
C ASP A 397 -5.98 7.96 -16.64
N LEU A 398 -5.97 7.62 -15.37
CA LEU A 398 -5.59 6.28 -14.88
C LEU A 398 -6.58 5.16 -15.27
N GLU A 399 -7.76 5.48 -15.80
CA GLU A 399 -8.66 4.47 -16.34
C GLU A 399 -8.27 4.07 -17.77
N ALA A 400 -7.82 5.02 -18.58
CA ALA A 400 -7.37 4.79 -19.94
C ALA A 400 -5.87 4.42 -20.00
N ASP A 401 -5.07 4.99 -19.11
CA ASP A 401 -3.62 4.86 -19.02
C ASP A 401 -3.17 4.60 -17.56
N PRO A 402 -3.37 3.39 -17.04
CA PRO A 402 -3.02 3.06 -15.65
C PRO A 402 -1.52 3.11 -15.36
N PHE A 403 -0.68 3.17 -16.38
CA PHE A 403 0.78 3.24 -16.26
C PHE A 403 1.35 4.66 -16.42
N GLU A 404 0.50 5.69 -16.53
CA GLU A 404 0.92 7.09 -16.57
C GLU A 404 1.89 7.39 -17.74
N THR A 405 1.66 6.80 -18.92
CA THR A 405 2.55 6.89 -20.08
C THR A 405 2.31 8.12 -20.94
N GLU A 406 1.08 8.67 -20.95
CA GLU A 406 0.66 9.79 -21.77
C GLU A 406 0.34 11.02 -20.92
N ASN A 407 1.24 12.00 -20.89
CA ASN A 407 1.00 13.27 -20.19
C ASN A 407 0.03 14.16 -20.97
N LEU A 408 -1.15 14.38 -20.43
CA LEU A 408 -2.24 15.19 -21.03
C LEU A 408 -2.23 16.66 -20.56
N ALA A 409 -1.24 17.10 -19.76
CA ALA A 409 -1.26 18.44 -19.16
C ALA A 409 -1.22 19.59 -20.19
N ASP A 410 -0.60 19.37 -21.34
CA ASP A 410 -0.44 20.34 -22.41
C ASP A 410 -1.53 20.22 -23.50
N ASP A 411 -2.44 19.26 -23.40
CA ASP A 411 -3.57 19.13 -24.30
C ASP A 411 -4.59 20.25 -24.01
N PRO A 412 -4.89 21.14 -25.00
CA PRO A 412 -5.87 22.21 -24.82
C PRO A 412 -7.27 21.70 -24.41
N ALA A 413 -7.64 20.48 -24.80
CA ALA A 413 -8.91 19.87 -24.41
C ALA A 413 -8.97 19.53 -22.91
N GLN A 414 -7.83 19.43 -22.22
CA GLN A 414 -7.73 19.15 -20.81
C GLN A 414 -7.45 20.38 -19.92
N ALA A 415 -7.39 21.58 -20.50
CA ALA A 415 -7.04 22.81 -19.76
C ALA A 415 -7.94 23.05 -18.53
N ASP A 416 -9.25 22.85 -18.67
CA ASP A 416 -10.19 22.99 -17.55
C ASP A 416 -9.96 21.89 -16.48
N ARG A 417 -9.60 20.67 -16.87
CA ARG A 417 -9.26 19.58 -15.97
C ARG A 417 -7.98 19.88 -15.18
N VAL A 418 -6.94 20.36 -15.84
CA VAL A 418 -5.71 20.81 -15.17
C VAL A 418 -6.02 21.89 -14.14
N LYS A 419 -6.83 22.88 -14.49
CA LYS A 419 -7.23 23.95 -13.57
C LYS A 419 -8.04 23.44 -12.38
N GLU A 420 -9.00 22.54 -12.62
CA GLU A 420 -9.80 21.88 -11.56
C GLU A 420 -8.89 21.15 -10.57
N LEU A 421 -8.00 20.29 -11.07
CA LEU A 421 -7.14 19.49 -10.22
C LEU A 421 -6.04 20.31 -9.52
N MET A 422 -5.53 21.37 -10.13
CA MET A 422 -4.67 22.33 -9.43
C MET A 422 -5.40 23.01 -8.28
N GLY A 423 -6.68 23.32 -8.44
CA GLY A 423 -7.54 23.82 -7.36
C GLY A 423 -7.70 22.80 -6.24
N ALA A 424 -8.01 21.54 -6.59
CA ALA A 424 -8.12 20.43 -5.64
C ALA A 424 -6.79 20.16 -4.90
N LEU A 425 -5.66 20.21 -5.60
CA LEU A 425 -4.33 20.08 -5.02
C LEU A 425 -4.07 21.16 -3.95
N ALA A 426 -4.41 22.41 -4.25
CA ALA A 426 -4.28 23.52 -3.31
C ALA A 426 -5.24 23.41 -2.11
N GLU A 427 -6.40 22.79 -2.26
CA GLU A 427 -7.34 22.50 -1.18
C GLU A 427 -6.77 21.43 -0.24
N GLU A 428 -6.27 20.33 -0.79
CA GLU A 428 -5.64 19.25 -0.01
C GLU A 428 -4.39 19.75 0.74
N GLN A 429 -3.55 20.56 0.10
CA GLN A 429 -2.42 21.19 0.79
C GLN A 429 -2.86 21.97 2.03
N ARG A 430 -3.91 22.80 1.90
CA ARG A 430 -4.45 23.54 3.05
C ARG A 430 -4.99 22.62 4.14
N ALA A 431 -5.68 21.55 3.73
CA ALA A 431 -6.28 20.58 4.66
C ALA A 431 -5.21 19.84 5.49
N PHE A 432 -4.08 19.47 4.86
CA PHE A 432 -2.96 18.84 5.54
C PHE A 432 -1.95 19.81 6.15
N GLY A 433 -2.13 21.13 5.98
CA GLY A 433 -1.21 22.14 6.50
C GLY A 433 0.12 22.25 5.74
N ASP A 434 0.18 21.70 4.52
CA ASP A 434 1.33 21.83 3.63
C ASP A 434 1.46 23.28 3.12
N LYS A 435 2.68 23.83 3.25
CA LYS A 435 3.00 25.22 2.89
C LYS A 435 3.94 25.33 1.69
N ALA A 436 4.32 24.21 1.08
CA ALA A 436 5.21 24.25 -0.08
C ALA A 436 4.52 24.98 -1.26
N PRO A 437 5.25 25.84 -1.98
CA PRO A 437 4.69 26.52 -3.14
C PRO A 437 4.40 25.52 -4.26
N LEU A 438 3.29 25.70 -4.97
CA LEU A 438 3.01 24.93 -6.19
C LEU A 438 3.68 25.50 -7.44
N THR A 439 4.20 26.74 -7.36
CA THR A 439 4.83 27.45 -8.47
C THR A 439 5.93 28.35 -7.94
N VAL A 440 7.05 28.43 -8.64
CA VAL A 440 8.15 29.35 -8.34
C VAL A 440 8.31 30.37 -9.46
N GLN A 441 8.74 31.59 -9.14
CA GLN A 441 8.93 32.68 -10.12
C GLN A 441 10.11 32.41 -11.07
N ASN A 442 11.18 31.80 -10.55
CA ASN A 442 12.41 31.51 -11.29
C ASN A 442 12.63 29.97 -11.25
N PRO A 443 11.96 29.22 -12.13
CA PRO A 443 12.14 27.78 -12.14
C PRO A 443 13.56 27.39 -12.56
N LYS A 444 14.05 26.28 -12.00
CA LYS A 444 15.23 25.62 -12.52
C LYS A 444 14.96 25.10 -13.93
N PRO A 445 16.00 24.93 -14.78
CA PRO A 445 15.84 24.20 -16.03
C PRO A 445 15.24 22.81 -15.75
N ALA A 446 14.25 22.44 -16.53
CA ALA A 446 13.64 21.10 -16.42
C ALA A 446 14.50 20.02 -17.07
N ASP A 447 15.37 20.40 -18.02
CA ASP A 447 16.22 19.44 -18.75
C ASP A 447 17.17 18.72 -17.82
N VAL A 448 17.23 17.41 -17.97
CA VAL A 448 18.20 16.56 -17.24
C VAL A 448 19.59 16.75 -17.84
N ASP A 449 20.56 17.16 -17.01
CA ASP A 449 21.96 17.24 -17.44
C ASP A 449 22.54 15.82 -17.66
N LEU A 450 22.44 15.34 -18.88
CA LEU A 450 22.98 14.03 -19.27
C LEU A 450 24.49 13.90 -19.10
N ALA A 451 25.23 15.00 -19.03
CA ALA A 451 26.67 14.98 -18.77
C ALA A 451 26.98 14.52 -17.35
N PHE A 452 26.09 14.81 -16.39
CA PHE A 452 26.21 14.34 -15.02
C PHE A 452 26.22 12.81 -14.92
N PHE A 453 25.36 12.13 -15.72
CA PHE A 453 25.21 10.67 -15.68
C PHE A 453 26.27 9.91 -16.50
N ARG A 454 27.13 10.61 -17.25
CA ARG A 454 28.22 10.03 -18.06
C ARG A 454 29.56 10.01 -17.30
N LYS A 455 29.62 10.56 -16.10
CA LYS A 455 30.84 10.48 -15.28
C LYS A 455 30.96 9.08 -14.70
N PRO A 456 32.10 8.39 -14.86
CA PRO A 456 32.33 7.03 -14.38
C PRO A 456 32.27 6.92 -12.84
#